data_d04deb0a2b7b47cf172bfd36dfd93cf5
#
_entry.id   d04deb0a2b7b47cf172bfd36dfd93cf5
#
_cell.length_a   1.000
_cell.length_b   1.000
_cell.length_c   1.000
_cell.angle_alpha   90.00
_cell.angle_beta   90.00
_cell.angle_gamma   90.00
#
_symmetry.space_group_name_H-M   'P 1'
#
loop_
_entity.id
_entity.type
_entity.pdbx_description
1 polymer ?
#
loop_
_entity_poly.entity_id
_entity_poly.type
_entity_poly.pdbx_seq_one_letter_code
_entity_poly.pdbx_strand_id
1 'polypeptide(L)'
;IQTYFLSKAIGFLIRVLMYSVDNSILQKEILLVFFIGLNIIDWAAIIISITLQTYLFSVGMNFNKRLIKFSALLVYAAMVMFFFIVFLSDVKLTAKSFINVLDFQNIFNANNVGPIITVAGTTFTFFSIVILSFGDFSRYIKNEQELRKGNLSLILNLIIFSFFSLFIVTGADAFQNLNEQNM
;
A
#
# COMPACT_ATOMS: atom_id res chain seq x y z
N ILE A 1 0.97 -15.63 3.81
CA ILE A 1 0.66 -14.21 4.09
C ILE A 1 0.98 -13.34 2.86
N GLN A 2 2.21 -13.38 2.31
CA GLN A 2 2.60 -12.57 1.13
C GLN A 2 1.71 -12.86 -0.09
N THR A 3 1.45 -14.13 -0.40
CA THR A 3 0.56 -14.54 -1.49
C THR A 3 -0.85 -13.98 -1.33
N TYR A 4 -1.36 -13.94 -0.11
CA TYR A 4 -2.67 -13.37 0.19
C TYR A 4 -2.72 -11.87 -0.09
N PHE A 5 -1.76 -11.09 0.38
CA PHE A 5 -1.72 -9.65 0.10
C PHE A 5 -1.55 -9.36 -1.39
N LEU A 6 -0.69 -10.12 -2.07
CA LEU A 6 -0.51 -9.99 -3.52
C LEU A 6 -1.81 -10.32 -4.27
N SER A 7 -2.52 -11.39 -3.87
CA SER A 7 -3.79 -11.73 -4.49
C SER A 7 -4.87 -10.67 -4.27
N LYS A 8 -4.92 -10.04 -3.09
CA LYS A 8 -5.85 -8.93 -2.84
C LYS A 8 -5.54 -7.71 -3.70
N ALA A 9 -4.25 -7.37 -3.87
CA ALA A 9 -3.83 -6.27 -4.75
C ALA A 9 -4.19 -6.55 -6.21
N ILE A 10 -3.93 -7.76 -6.71
CA ILE A 10 -4.29 -8.19 -8.07
C ILE A 10 -5.81 -8.20 -8.25
N GLY A 11 -6.55 -8.74 -7.28
CA GLY A 11 -8.01 -8.76 -7.31
C GLY A 11 -8.62 -7.36 -7.35
N PHE A 12 -8.07 -6.42 -6.59
CA PHE A 12 -8.47 -5.02 -6.64
C PHE A 12 -8.20 -4.40 -8.02
N LEU A 13 -7.01 -4.62 -8.58
CA LEU A 13 -6.64 -4.13 -9.91
C LEU A 13 -7.57 -4.68 -11.00
N ILE A 14 -7.91 -5.98 -10.95
CA ILE A 14 -8.86 -6.59 -11.89
C ILE A 14 -10.23 -5.89 -11.78
N ARG A 15 -10.72 -5.65 -10.55
CA ARG A 15 -12.02 -4.96 -10.34
C ARG A 15 -12.00 -3.54 -10.88
N VAL A 16 -10.94 -2.78 -10.64
CA VAL A 16 -10.78 -1.42 -11.18
C VAL A 16 -10.77 -1.42 -12.70
N LEU A 17 -10.05 -2.35 -13.33
CA LEU A 17 -10.04 -2.48 -14.78
C LEU A 17 -11.40 -2.88 -15.34
N MET A 18 -12.09 -3.83 -14.70
CA MET A 18 -13.45 -4.22 -15.11
C MET A 18 -14.43 -3.06 -14.99
N TYR A 19 -14.36 -2.31 -13.90
CA TYR A 19 -15.19 -1.13 -13.66
C TYR A 19 -14.94 -0.03 -14.72
N SER A 20 -13.68 0.18 -15.12
CA SER A 20 -13.34 1.18 -16.15
C SER A 20 -13.84 0.81 -17.55
N VAL A 21 -14.04 -0.47 -17.83
CA VAL A 21 -14.60 -0.94 -19.12
C VAL A 21 -16.13 -0.87 -19.12
N ASP A 22 -16.77 -1.41 -18.09
CA ASP A 22 -18.23 -1.39 -17.94
C ASP A 22 -18.60 -1.58 -16.47
N ASN A 23 -19.25 -0.59 -15.90
CA ASN A 23 -19.70 -0.58 -14.51
C ASN A 23 -20.68 -1.74 -14.18
N SER A 24 -21.44 -2.20 -15.16
CA SER A 24 -22.42 -3.28 -15.00
C SER A 24 -21.79 -4.68 -14.86
N ILE A 25 -20.55 -4.85 -15.28
CA ILE A 25 -19.88 -6.17 -15.26
C ILE A 25 -19.75 -6.71 -13.84
N LEU A 26 -19.45 -5.86 -12.86
CA LEU A 26 -19.29 -6.27 -11.47
C LEU A 26 -20.60 -6.71 -10.79
N GLN A 27 -21.76 -6.38 -11.37
CA GLN A 27 -23.07 -6.75 -10.86
C GLN A 27 -23.60 -8.07 -11.47
N LYS A 28 -22.85 -8.71 -12.39
CA LYS A 28 -23.29 -9.98 -12.97
C LYS A 28 -23.34 -11.07 -11.91
N GLU A 29 -24.39 -11.88 -11.94
CA GLU A 29 -24.65 -12.97 -10.98
C GLU A 29 -23.46 -13.92 -10.80
N ILE A 30 -22.73 -14.24 -11.87
CA ILE A 30 -21.55 -15.08 -11.84
C ILE A 30 -20.46 -14.55 -10.90
N LEU A 31 -20.31 -13.22 -10.78
CA LEU A 31 -19.32 -12.60 -9.90
C LEU A 31 -19.78 -12.54 -8.44
N LEU A 32 -21.05 -12.74 -8.20
CA LEU A 32 -21.65 -12.78 -6.85
C LEU A 32 -21.63 -14.18 -6.23
N VAL A 33 -21.26 -15.22 -7.00
CA VAL A 33 -21.13 -16.57 -6.47
C VAL A 33 -19.87 -16.70 -5.64
N PHE A 34 -20.03 -17.12 -4.39
CA PHE A 34 -18.91 -17.36 -3.47
C PHE A 34 -18.67 -18.86 -3.31
N PHE A 35 -17.43 -19.29 -3.54
CA PHE A 35 -16.95 -20.63 -3.26
C PHE A 35 -15.85 -20.53 -2.19
N ILE A 36 -16.07 -21.16 -1.03
CA ILE A 36 -15.19 -21.08 0.15
C ILE A 36 -14.95 -19.60 0.58
N GLY A 37 -16.00 -18.77 0.50
CA GLY A 37 -15.91 -17.35 0.87
C GLY A 37 -15.16 -16.44 -0.11
N LEU A 38 -14.80 -16.96 -1.30
CA LEU A 38 -14.09 -16.22 -2.35
C LEU A 38 -14.92 -16.20 -3.63
N ASN A 39 -14.96 -15.07 -4.31
CA ASN A 39 -15.60 -14.98 -5.62
C ASN A 39 -14.63 -15.40 -6.75
N ILE A 40 -15.13 -15.50 -7.98
CA ILE A 40 -14.35 -15.90 -9.15
C ILE A 40 -13.13 -14.99 -9.37
N ILE A 41 -13.27 -13.68 -9.13
CA ILE A 41 -12.17 -12.71 -9.27
C ILE A 41 -11.08 -13.00 -8.24
N ASP A 42 -11.46 -13.28 -6.98
CA ASP A 42 -10.50 -13.60 -5.92
C ASP A 42 -9.75 -14.90 -6.22
N TRP A 43 -10.43 -15.92 -6.75
CA TRP A 43 -9.80 -17.18 -7.20
C TRP A 43 -8.82 -16.94 -8.36
N ALA A 44 -9.24 -16.17 -9.37
CA ALA A 44 -8.35 -15.81 -10.47
C ALA A 44 -7.11 -15.05 -9.96
N ALA A 45 -7.30 -14.10 -9.05
CA ALA A 45 -6.20 -13.35 -8.45
C ALA A 45 -5.23 -14.23 -7.66
N ILE A 46 -5.71 -15.24 -6.93
CA ILE A 46 -4.87 -16.22 -6.23
C ILE A 46 -4.05 -17.05 -7.22
N ILE A 47 -4.67 -17.58 -8.26
CA ILE A 47 -4.00 -18.36 -9.29
C ILE A 47 -2.91 -17.53 -9.98
N ILE A 48 -3.23 -16.31 -10.38
CA ILE A 48 -2.27 -15.37 -10.98
C ILE A 48 -1.12 -15.10 -10.01
N SER A 49 -1.41 -14.88 -8.73
CA SER A 49 -0.39 -14.61 -7.71
C SER A 49 0.58 -15.79 -7.54
N ILE A 50 0.05 -17.01 -7.47
CA ILE A 50 0.87 -18.21 -7.32
C ILE A 50 1.73 -18.42 -8.57
N THR A 51 1.15 -18.29 -9.75
CA THR A 51 1.86 -18.44 -11.03
C THR A 51 2.97 -17.41 -11.16
N LEU A 52 2.68 -16.14 -10.83
CA LEU A 52 3.66 -15.06 -10.87
C LEU A 52 4.82 -15.32 -9.89
N GLN A 53 4.52 -15.71 -8.66
CA GLN A 53 5.56 -16.03 -7.67
C GLN A 53 6.43 -17.19 -8.11
N THR A 54 5.82 -18.28 -8.62
CA THR A 54 6.56 -19.44 -9.12
C THR A 54 7.47 -19.04 -10.28
N TYR A 55 6.97 -18.24 -11.22
CA TYR A 55 7.75 -17.72 -12.33
C TYR A 55 8.93 -16.86 -11.85
N LEU A 56 8.71 -15.92 -10.93
CA LEU A 56 9.76 -15.09 -10.38
C LEU A 56 10.85 -15.91 -9.66
N PHE A 57 10.46 -16.98 -8.98
CA PHE A 57 11.41 -17.91 -8.38
C PHE A 57 12.27 -18.62 -9.44
N SER A 58 11.66 -19.03 -10.55
CA SER A 58 12.35 -19.79 -11.62
C SER A 58 13.35 -18.95 -12.43
N VAL A 59 13.08 -17.65 -12.59
CA VAL A 59 13.93 -16.74 -13.41
C VAL A 59 15.23 -16.33 -12.69
N GLY A 60 15.27 -16.45 -11.37
CA GLY A 60 16.47 -16.27 -10.57
C GLY A 60 16.69 -14.88 -10.01
N MET A 61 17.70 -14.78 -9.12
CA MET A 61 17.94 -13.64 -8.23
C MET A 61 18.28 -12.33 -8.96
N ASN A 62 19.01 -12.41 -10.07
CA ASN A 62 19.44 -11.20 -10.79
C ASN A 62 18.28 -10.45 -11.46
N PHE A 63 17.33 -11.20 -11.99
CA PHE A 63 16.10 -10.62 -12.55
C PHE A 63 15.26 -10.00 -11.44
N ASN A 64 15.07 -10.73 -10.34
CA ASN A 64 14.29 -10.24 -9.19
C ASN A 64 14.85 -8.94 -8.63
N LYS A 65 16.17 -8.81 -8.52
CA LYS A 65 16.82 -7.55 -8.08
C LYS A 65 16.50 -6.37 -9.02
N ARG A 66 16.52 -6.60 -10.34
CA ARG A 66 16.17 -5.55 -11.32
C ARG A 66 14.69 -5.19 -11.24
N LEU A 67 13.82 -6.19 -11.13
CA LEU A 67 12.39 -6.00 -10.99
C LEU A 67 12.04 -5.17 -9.74
N ILE A 68 12.63 -5.51 -8.58
CA ILE A 68 12.42 -4.77 -7.33
C ILE A 68 12.87 -3.31 -7.47
N LYS A 69 14.03 -3.06 -8.09
CA LYS A 69 14.51 -1.69 -8.31
C LYS A 69 13.57 -0.89 -9.21
N PHE A 70 13.11 -1.51 -10.30
CA PHE A 70 12.18 -0.87 -11.22
C PHE A 70 10.83 -0.59 -10.55
N SER A 71 10.28 -1.57 -9.82
CA SER A 71 9.02 -1.41 -9.08
C SER A 71 9.11 -0.33 -8.01
N ALA A 72 10.22 -0.26 -7.28
CA ALA A 72 10.44 0.79 -6.29
C ALA A 72 10.46 2.18 -6.96
N LEU A 73 11.18 2.33 -8.07
CA LEU A 73 11.22 3.58 -8.83
C LEU A 73 9.81 3.99 -9.29
N LEU A 74 9.03 3.04 -9.82
CA LEU A 74 7.67 3.28 -10.31
C LEU A 74 6.73 3.71 -9.18
N VAL A 75 6.82 3.05 -8.02
CA VAL A 75 6.00 3.41 -6.84
C VAL A 75 6.34 4.83 -6.37
N TYR A 76 7.62 5.19 -6.24
CA TYR A 76 8.01 6.55 -5.85
C TYR A 76 7.60 7.58 -6.89
N ALA A 77 7.74 7.29 -8.18
CA ALA A 77 7.30 8.19 -9.25
C ALA A 77 5.78 8.41 -9.20
N ALA A 78 5.00 7.35 -9.00
CA ALA A 78 3.56 7.43 -8.85
C ALA A 78 3.17 8.25 -7.61
N MET A 79 3.82 8.03 -6.46
CA MET A 79 3.57 8.81 -5.24
C MET A 79 3.84 10.30 -5.43
N VAL A 80 4.96 10.64 -6.05
CA VAL A 80 5.31 12.03 -6.34
C VAL A 80 4.29 12.65 -7.29
N MET A 81 3.87 11.92 -8.32
CA MET A 81 2.84 12.37 -9.25
C MET A 81 1.51 12.62 -8.53
N PHE A 82 1.03 11.68 -7.70
CA PHE A 82 -0.19 11.85 -6.93
C PHE A 82 -0.10 13.00 -5.92
N PHE A 83 1.05 13.15 -5.27
CA PHE A 83 1.30 14.28 -4.39
C PHE A 83 1.11 15.62 -5.12
N PHE A 84 1.68 15.77 -6.30
CA PHE A 84 1.51 17.00 -7.10
C PHE A 84 0.07 17.19 -7.58
N ILE A 85 -0.63 16.15 -8.00
CA ILE A 85 -2.03 16.23 -8.39
C ILE A 85 -2.89 16.75 -7.24
N VAL A 86 -2.75 16.16 -6.05
CA VAL A 86 -3.50 16.57 -4.84
C VAL A 86 -3.10 17.98 -4.40
N PHE A 87 -1.81 18.29 -4.40
CA PHE A 87 -1.31 19.61 -4.00
C PHE A 87 -1.77 20.73 -4.93
N LEU A 88 -1.78 20.50 -6.24
CA LEU A 88 -2.19 21.50 -7.23
C LEU A 88 -3.72 21.67 -7.31
N SER A 89 -4.49 20.69 -6.86
CA SER A 89 -5.96 20.76 -6.90
C SER A 89 -6.50 21.85 -5.97
N ASP A 90 -6.10 21.88 -4.70
CA ASP A 90 -6.38 22.95 -3.74
C ASP A 90 -5.36 22.96 -2.61
N VAL A 91 -4.39 23.85 -2.73
CA VAL A 91 -3.28 23.98 -1.78
C VAL A 91 -3.75 24.31 -0.37
N LYS A 92 -4.74 25.22 -0.23
CA LYS A 92 -5.20 25.71 1.09
C LYS A 92 -5.99 24.62 1.82
N LEU A 93 -6.88 23.96 1.13
CA LEU A 93 -7.70 22.89 1.69
C LEU A 93 -6.84 21.69 2.10
N THR A 94 -5.95 21.26 1.22
CA THR A 94 -5.06 20.12 1.47
C THR A 94 -4.12 20.41 2.65
N ALA A 95 -3.53 21.60 2.70
CA ALA A 95 -2.66 21.99 3.82
C ALA A 95 -3.42 22.05 5.14
N LYS A 96 -4.65 22.60 5.15
CA LYS A 96 -5.50 22.65 6.35
C LYS A 96 -5.87 21.27 6.84
N SER A 97 -6.27 20.37 5.96
CA SER A 97 -6.63 18.99 6.30
C SER A 97 -5.44 18.21 6.84
N PHE A 98 -4.26 18.39 6.23
CA PHE A 98 -3.03 17.78 6.69
C PHE A 98 -2.62 18.26 8.10
N ILE A 99 -2.70 19.57 8.37
CA ILE A 99 -2.40 20.13 9.69
C ILE A 99 -3.39 19.61 10.74
N ASN A 100 -4.68 19.51 10.41
CA ASN A 100 -5.71 19.01 11.32
C ASN A 100 -5.46 17.54 11.72
N VAL A 101 -4.96 16.71 10.80
CA VAL A 101 -4.62 15.30 11.10
C VAL A 101 -3.38 15.20 11.98
N LEU A 102 -2.44 16.15 11.87
CA LEU A 102 -1.26 16.22 12.72
C LEU A 102 -1.52 16.87 14.10
N ASP A 103 -2.75 17.32 14.37
CA ASP A 103 -3.09 17.88 15.68
C ASP A 103 -3.11 16.77 16.75
N PHE A 104 -2.10 16.81 17.62
CA PHE A 104 -1.92 15.85 18.71
C PHE A 104 -3.10 15.81 19.70
N GLN A 105 -3.84 16.91 19.87
CA GLN A 105 -5.00 16.93 20.76
C GLN A 105 -6.12 16.00 20.24
N ASN A 106 -6.30 15.92 18.94
CA ASN A 106 -7.27 15.00 18.32
C ASN A 106 -6.81 13.56 18.35
N ILE A 107 -5.51 13.28 18.27
CA ILE A 107 -4.94 11.94 18.28
C ILE A 107 -5.20 11.25 19.64
N PHE A 108 -5.02 11.97 20.74
CA PHE A 108 -5.17 11.43 22.11
C PHE A 108 -6.60 11.53 22.65
N ASN A 109 -7.59 11.85 21.84
CA ASN A 109 -8.99 11.78 22.24
C ASN A 109 -9.40 10.33 22.52
N ALA A 110 -10.18 10.10 23.59
CA ALA A 110 -10.62 8.77 24.03
C ALA A 110 -11.31 7.98 22.92
N ASN A 111 -12.04 8.65 22.03
CA ASN A 111 -12.73 8.03 20.89
C ASN A 111 -11.78 7.47 19.82
N ASN A 112 -10.55 7.97 19.75
CA ASN A 112 -9.57 7.59 18.74
C ASN A 112 -8.58 6.52 19.23
N VAL A 113 -8.59 6.19 20.51
CA VAL A 113 -7.66 5.20 21.10
C VAL A 113 -7.83 3.81 20.47
N GLY A 114 -9.08 3.35 20.26
CA GLY A 114 -9.37 2.06 19.63
C GLY A 114 -8.78 1.94 18.21
N PRO A 115 -9.13 2.87 17.29
CA PRO A 115 -8.52 2.93 15.96
C PRO A 115 -6.99 2.99 15.97
N ILE A 116 -6.39 3.78 16.85
CA ILE A 116 -4.92 3.89 16.97
C ILE A 116 -4.28 2.57 17.36
N ILE A 117 -4.82 1.87 18.36
CA ILE A 117 -4.34 0.55 18.79
C ILE A 117 -4.45 -0.46 17.63
N THR A 118 -5.55 -0.43 16.90
CA THR A 118 -5.77 -1.33 15.75
C THR A 118 -4.73 -1.08 14.65
N VAL A 119 -4.49 0.18 14.28
CA VAL A 119 -3.47 0.54 13.29
C VAL A 119 -2.07 0.20 13.76
N ALA A 120 -1.74 0.49 15.03
CA ALA A 120 -0.46 0.12 15.61
C ALA A 120 -0.25 -1.39 15.62
N GLY A 121 -1.26 -2.17 15.99
CA GLY A 121 -1.21 -3.64 16.02
C GLY A 121 -1.04 -4.24 14.61
N THR A 122 -1.76 -3.74 13.61
CA THR A 122 -1.60 -4.19 12.21
C THR A 122 -0.22 -3.83 11.66
N THR A 123 0.27 -2.64 11.94
CA THR A 123 1.61 -2.18 11.55
C THR A 123 2.69 -3.05 12.19
N PHE A 124 2.59 -3.29 13.51
CA PHE A 124 3.52 -4.16 14.21
C PHE A 124 3.50 -5.59 13.63
N THR A 125 2.33 -6.15 13.37
CA THR A 125 2.18 -7.48 12.76
C THR A 125 2.82 -7.54 11.38
N PHE A 126 2.66 -6.51 10.56
CA PHE A 126 3.27 -6.42 9.25
C PHE A 126 4.80 -6.39 9.33
N PHE A 127 5.36 -5.58 10.21
CA PHE A 127 6.81 -5.47 10.39
C PHE A 127 7.43 -6.63 11.18
N SER A 128 6.66 -7.40 11.94
CA SER A 128 7.15 -8.57 12.67
C SER A 128 7.80 -9.60 11.74
N ILE A 129 7.31 -9.74 10.52
CA ILE A 129 7.89 -10.61 9.49
C ILE A 129 9.31 -10.16 9.14
N VAL A 130 9.55 -8.86 9.03
CA VAL A 130 10.87 -8.30 8.73
C VAL A 130 11.81 -8.53 9.91
N ILE A 131 11.33 -8.37 11.14
CA ILE A 131 12.10 -8.61 12.36
C ILE A 131 12.51 -10.08 12.47
N LEU A 132 11.56 -11.00 12.26
CA LEU A 132 11.82 -12.44 12.32
C LEU A 132 12.79 -12.91 11.23
N SER A 133 12.70 -12.33 10.03
CA SER A 133 13.57 -12.65 8.90
C SER A 133 14.87 -11.84 8.88
N PHE A 134 15.12 -11.00 9.89
CA PHE A 134 16.31 -10.13 9.93
C PHE A 134 17.62 -10.91 9.84
N GLY A 135 17.70 -12.08 10.49
CA GLY A 135 18.85 -12.97 10.41
C GLY A 135 19.17 -13.42 8.99
N ASP A 136 18.14 -13.67 8.17
CA ASP A 136 18.32 -14.08 6.78
C ASP A 136 18.81 -12.92 5.91
N PHE A 137 18.30 -11.72 6.13
CA PHE A 137 18.76 -10.52 5.42
C PHE A 137 20.19 -10.15 5.81
N SER A 138 20.56 -10.27 7.09
CA SER A 138 21.87 -9.90 7.60
C SER A 138 23.00 -10.79 7.08
N ARG A 139 22.71 -12.04 6.71
CA ARG A 139 23.71 -12.96 6.13
C ARG A 139 24.35 -12.43 4.83
N TYR A 140 23.68 -11.59 4.09
CA TYR A 140 24.17 -11.04 2.82
C TYR A 140 24.92 -9.72 2.98
N ILE A 141 25.06 -9.22 4.21
CA ILE A 141 25.69 -7.94 4.51
C ILE A 141 27.19 -8.19 4.84
N LYS A 142 28.08 -7.47 4.15
CA LYS A 142 29.52 -7.70 4.24
C LYS A 142 30.14 -7.22 5.55
N ASN A 143 29.61 -6.15 6.14
CA ASN A 143 30.14 -5.57 7.36
C ASN A 143 29.07 -4.79 8.13
N GLU A 144 29.37 -4.49 9.40
CA GLU A 144 28.46 -3.77 10.30
C GLU A 144 28.12 -2.33 9.83
N GLN A 145 29.07 -1.67 9.16
CA GLN A 145 28.84 -0.32 8.64
C GLN A 145 27.79 -0.30 7.53
N GLU A 146 27.80 -1.31 6.65
CA GLU A 146 26.76 -1.46 5.61
C GLU A 146 25.39 -1.78 6.22
N LEU A 147 25.36 -2.61 7.27
CA LEU A 147 24.14 -2.90 8.01
C LEU A 147 23.53 -1.62 8.60
N ARG A 148 24.36 -0.81 9.28
CA ARG A 148 23.91 0.44 9.89
C ARG A 148 23.42 1.45 8.86
N LYS A 149 24.10 1.59 7.73
CA LYS A 149 23.65 2.45 6.62
C LYS A 149 22.34 1.94 6.01
N GLY A 150 22.19 0.62 5.85
CA GLY A 150 20.96 0.00 5.35
C GLY A 150 19.78 0.27 6.27
N ASN A 151 19.94 0.08 7.57
CA ASN A 151 18.91 0.36 8.57
C ASN A 151 18.52 1.84 8.60
N LEU A 152 19.50 2.75 8.57
CA LEU A 152 19.23 4.19 8.51
C LEU A 152 18.47 4.56 7.23
N SER A 153 18.87 4.02 6.09
CA SER A 153 18.18 4.21 4.82
C SER A 153 16.73 3.70 4.87
N LEU A 154 16.49 2.55 5.51
CA LEU A 154 15.15 2.00 5.68
C LEU A 154 14.27 2.93 6.53
N ILE A 155 14.78 3.43 7.65
CA ILE A 155 14.05 4.38 8.52
C ILE A 155 13.72 5.66 7.74
N LEU A 156 14.68 6.24 7.03
CA LEU A 156 14.46 7.45 6.23
C LEU A 156 13.41 7.22 5.13
N ASN A 157 13.50 6.08 4.44
CA ASN A 157 12.50 5.72 3.42
C ASN A 157 11.10 5.56 4.01
N LEU A 158 10.97 4.94 5.19
CA LEU A 158 9.68 4.82 5.87
C LEU A 158 9.09 6.17 6.26
N ILE A 159 9.90 7.09 6.77
CA ILE A 159 9.45 8.44 7.13
C ILE A 159 8.97 9.19 5.88
N ILE A 160 9.76 9.18 4.80
CA ILE A 160 9.43 9.84 3.54
C ILE A 160 8.14 9.25 2.95
N PHE A 161 8.06 7.92 2.88
CA PHE A 161 6.90 7.22 2.37
C PHE A 161 5.63 7.53 3.18
N SER A 162 5.73 7.51 4.51
CA SER A 162 4.61 7.82 5.40
C SER A 162 4.13 9.26 5.23
N PHE A 163 5.06 10.20 5.08
CA PHE A 163 4.71 11.61 4.83
C PHE A 163 3.92 11.78 3.53
N PHE A 164 4.43 11.25 2.42
CA PHE A 164 3.72 11.33 1.14
C PHE A 164 2.37 10.60 1.17
N SER A 165 2.34 9.41 1.75
CA SER A 165 1.10 8.62 1.85
C SER A 165 0.04 9.35 2.67
N LEU A 166 0.41 9.89 3.84
CA LEU A 166 -0.51 10.66 4.68
C LEU A 166 -1.04 11.89 3.95
N PHE A 167 -0.16 12.63 3.28
CA PHE A 167 -0.55 13.83 2.53
C PHE A 167 -1.51 13.50 1.38
N ILE A 168 -1.26 12.43 0.63
CA ILE A 168 -2.12 12.01 -0.48
C ILE A 168 -3.50 11.59 0.06
N VAL A 169 -3.55 10.78 1.12
CA VAL A 169 -4.81 10.29 1.69
C VAL A 169 -5.65 11.44 2.24
N THR A 170 -5.06 12.30 3.05
CA THR A 170 -5.79 13.44 3.66
C THR A 170 -6.28 14.44 2.61
N GLY A 171 -5.47 14.66 1.56
CA GLY A 171 -5.88 15.54 0.46
C GLY A 171 -6.96 14.93 -0.42
N ALA A 172 -6.91 13.63 -0.69
CA ALA A 172 -7.94 12.93 -1.45
C ALA A 172 -9.29 12.93 -0.72
N ASP A 173 -9.28 12.67 0.61
CA ASP A 173 -10.48 12.74 1.45
C ASP A 173 -11.11 14.13 1.44
N ALA A 174 -10.29 15.18 1.57
CA ALA A 174 -10.75 16.55 1.51
C ALA A 174 -11.42 16.88 0.17
N PHE A 175 -10.91 16.31 -0.92
CA PHE A 175 -11.45 16.49 -2.27
C PHE A 175 -12.77 15.75 -2.48
N GLN A 176 -12.93 14.54 -1.96
CA GLN A 176 -14.17 13.78 -2.01
C GLN A 176 -15.31 14.46 -1.24
N ASN A 177 -15.03 14.91 -0.02
CA ASN A 177 -16.01 15.60 0.81
C ASN A 177 -16.54 16.89 0.17
N LEU A 178 -15.73 17.60 -0.61
CA LEU A 178 -16.18 18.77 -1.37
C LEU A 178 -17.13 18.41 -2.52
N ASN A 179 -16.85 17.30 -3.20
CA ASN A 179 -17.72 16.84 -4.30
C ASN A 179 -19.08 16.36 -3.78
N GLU A 180 -19.15 15.73 -2.60
CA GLU A 180 -20.41 15.32 -1.98
C GLU A 180 -21.24 16.51 -1.47
N GLN A 181 -20.60 17.60 -1.03
CA GLN A 181 -21.29 18.82 -0.58
C GLN A 181 -21.83 19.67 -1.74
N ASN A 182 -21.32 19.48 -2.96
CA ASN A 182 -21.72 20.21 -4.16
C ASN A 182 -22.74 19.44 -5.03
N MET A 183 -23.12 18.22 -4.67
CA MET A 183 -24.19 17.44 -5.28
C MET A 183 -25.47 17.54 -4.48
#